data_795f2655117e5cda918b728e6bff6afc
#
_entry.id   795f2655117e5cda918b728e6bff6afc
#
_cell.length_a   1.000
_cell.length_b   1.000
_cell.length_c   1.000
_cell.angle_alpha   90.00
_cell.angle_beta   90.00
_cell.angle_gamma   90.00
#
_symmetry.space_group_name_H-M   'P 1'
#
loop_
_entity.id
_entity.type
_entity.pdbx_description
1 polymer ?
#
loop_
_entity_poly.entity_id
_entity_poly.type
_entity_poly.pdbx_seq_one_letter_code
_entity_poly.pdbx_strand_id
1 'polypeptide(L)'
;MAKKGYKVGILDADITGPSIPKMFGAHDQILGDENGLMHPYETKEGIKLISVNLLMDNEENPVIWRGPVIAGVVKQFWNETAWGDIDYLFVDMPPGTGDVPLTVFQSLPVDGIVIVTSPQELVNMIVKKAYNMAEAMHITVLGVVENFSYLKCPDCGKEIKLFGESHIDEIAKELSVPVLGKL
;
A
#
# COMPACT_ATOMS: atom_id res chain seq x y z
N MET A 1 8.15 8.74 -7.30
CA MET A 1 7.56 10.06 -7.52
C MET A 1 8.35 11.17 -6.85
N ALA A 2 8.65 11.12 -5.54
CA ALA A 2 9.43 12.16 -4.86
C ALA A 2 10.75 12.52 -5.56
N LYS A 3 11.54 11.54 -5.99
CA LYS A 3 12.77 11.78 -6.78
C LYS A 3 12.57 12.51 -8.13
N LYS A 4 11.33 12.57 -8.60
CA LYS A 4 10.93 13.33 -9.80
C LYS A 4 10.39 14.72 -9.47
N GLY A 5 10.42 15.13 -8.20
CA GLY A 5 9.97 16.44 -7.74
C GLY A 5 8.49 16.55 -7.38
N TYR A 6 7.74 15.43 -7.37
CA TYR A 6 6.35 15.43 -6.94
C TYR A 6 6.24 15.41 -5.41
N LYS A 7 5.24 16.09 -4.89
CA LYS A 7 4.85 16.03 -3.47
C LYS A 7 4.07 14.76 -3.22
N VAL A 8 4.57 13.91 -2.35
CA VAL A 8 4.04 12.56 -2.13
C VAL A 8 3.59 12.37 -0.70
N GLY A 9 2.39 11.80 -0.53
CA GLY A 9 1.89 11.27 0.72
C GLY A 9 1.82 9.75 0.68
N ILE A 10 1.99 9.12 1.84
CA ILE A 10 1.78 7.68 2.06
C ILE A 10 0.86 7.52 3.27
N LEU A 11 -0.25 6.82 3.06
CA LEU A 11 -1.16 6.39 4.10
C LEU A 11 -1.01 4.88 4.28
N ASP A 12 -0.43 4.47 5.41
CA ASP A 12 -0.32 3.07 5.79
C ASP A 12 -1.65 2.60 6.42
N ALA A 13 -2.44 1.88 5.63
CA ALA A 13 -3.72 1.33 6.03
C ALA A 13 -3.64 -0.13 6.48
N ASP A 14 -2.45 -0.76 6.47
CA ASP A 14 -2.23 -2.07 7.10
C ASP A 14 -2.02 -1.91 8.61
N ILE A 15 -3.10 -1.61 9.29
CA ILE A 15 -3.10 -1.33 10.73
C ILE A 15 -2.67 -2.55 11.57
N THR A 16 -2.84 -3.75 11.04
CA THR A 16 -2.49 -5.00 11.74
C THR A 16 -1.03 -5.37 11.62
N GLY A 17 -0.36 -4.92 10.57
CA GLY A 17 1.05 -5.18 10.30
C GLY A 17 1.77 -4.00 9.66
N PRO A 18 1.67 -2.80 10.25
CA PRO A 18 2.20 -1.58 9.63
C PRO A 18 3.71 -1.67 9.45
N SER A 19 4.16 -1.59 8.20
CA SER A 19 5.56 -1.78 7.82
C SER A 19 6.22 -0.52 7.27
N ILE A 20 5.42 0.41 6.77
CA ILE A 20 5.88 1.61 6.07
C ILE A 20 6.77 2.51 6.96
N PRO A 21 6.44 2.82 8.22
CA PRO A 21 7.33 3.62 9.07
C PRO A 21 8.72 3.04 9.17
N LYS A 22 8.81 1.74 9.41
CA LYS A 22 10.09 1.02 9.54
C LYS A 22 10.91 1.09 8.25
N MET A 23 10.27 0.98 7.09
CA MET A 23 10.94 1.06 5.78
C MET A 23 11.55 2.45 5.54
N PHE A 24 10.92 3.51 6.06
CA PHE A 24 11.39 4.89 5.94
C PHE A 24 12.22 5.37 7.14
N GLY A 25 12.45 4.52 8.15
CA GLY A 25 13.16 4.90 9.37
C GLY A 25 12.43 5.97 10.19
N ALA A 26 11.09 5.96 10.11
CA ALA A 26 10.24 6.87 10.87
C ALA A 26 9.94 6.26 12.24
N HIS A 27 10.40 6.92 13.30
CA HIS A 27 10.24 6.48 14.69
C HIS A 27 9.61 7.57 15.55
N ASP A 28 9.52 8.80 15.04
CA ASP A 28 8.98 9.92 15.80
C ASP A 28 7.45 9.80 15.85
N GLN A 29 6.91 9.98 17.06
CA GLN A 29 5.49 9.93 17.30
C GLN A 29 4.79 11.12 16.63
N ILE A 30 3.68 10.85 15.96
CA ILE A 30 2.79 11.87 15.40
C ILE A 30 1.85 12.36 16.50
N LEU A 31 1.80 13.66 16.68
CA LEU A 31 0.88 14.33 17.59
C LEU A 31 -0.18 15.10 16.79
N GLY A 32 -1.41 15.08 17.30
CA GLY A 32 -2.45 16.00 16.81
C GLY A 32 -2.24 17.40 17.39
N ASP A 33 -2.63 18.41 16.64
CA ASP A 33 -2.69 19.77 17.13
C ASP A 33 -3.92 20.01 18.04
N GLU A 34 -4.08 21.23 18.55
CA GLU A 34 -5.21 21.62 19.41
C GLU A 34 -6.58 21.47 18.72
N ASN A 35 -6.62 21.41 17.40
CA ASN A 35 -7.82 21.22 16.58
C ASN A 35 -8.05 19.74 16.23
N GLY A 36 -7.18 18.84 16.68
CA GLY A 36 -7.22 17.40 16.39
C GLY A 36 -6.66 17.02 15.01
N LEU A 37 -6.00 17.95 14.30
CA LEU A 37 -5.38 17.69 13.01
C LEU A 37 -4.02 17.01 13.22
N MET A 38 -3.81 15.86 12.61
CA MET A 38 -2.57 15.11 12.66
C MET A 38 -1.54 15.69 11.70
N HIS A 39 -0.32 15.92 12.19
CA HIS A 39 0.80 16.33 11.34
C HIS A 39 1.58 15.08 10.89
N PRO A 40 1.59 14.75 9.58
CA PRO A 40 2.26 13.55 9.10
C PRO A 40 3.77 13.63 9.35
N TYR A 41 4.40 12.49 9.60
CA TYR A 41 5.85 12.39 9.60
C TYR A 41 6.38 12.77 8.22
N GLU A 42 7.40 13.60 8.16
CA GLU A 42 8.06 13.98 6.91
C GLU A 42 9.42 13.31 6.80
N THR A 43 9.59 12.49 5.77
CA THR A 43 10.87 11.79 5.51
C THR A 43 11.93 12.77 4.99
N LYS A 44 13.19 12.33 4.95
CA LYS A 44 14.30 13.13 4.41
C LYS A 44 14.10 13.51 2.94
N GLU A 45 13.31 12.74 2.21
CA GLU A 45 12.95 12.97 0.81
C GLU A 45 11.69 13.85 0.66
N GLY A 46 11.14 14.37 1.76
CA GLY A 46 9.95 15.20 1.75
C GLY A 46 8.65 14.42 1.53
N ILE A 47 8.65 13.10 1.79
CA ILE A 47 7.44 12.28 1.71
C ILE A 47 6.68 12.39 3.04
N LYS A 48 5.41 12.72 2.97
CA LYS A 48 4.50 12.77 4.12
C LYS A 48 3.95 11.38 4.41
N LEU A 49 4.08 10.91 5.64
CA LEU A 49 3.70 9.56 6.04
C LEU A 49 2.79 9.59 7.26
N ILE A 50 1.69 8.84 7.20
CA ILE A 50 0.84 8.52 8.34
C ILE A 50 0.68 7.02 8.48
N SER A 51 0.78 6.53 9.72
CA SER A 51 0.59 5.12 10.08
C SER A 51 0.14 5.03 11.54
N VAL A 52 -0.60 3.98 11.87
CA VAL A 52 -1.01 3.74 13.25
C VAL A 52 0.16 3.58 14.21
N ASN A 53 1.27 2.99 13.74
CA ASN A 53 2.47 2.83 14.57
C ASN A 53 3.07 4.16 15.03
N LEU A 54 2.89 5.23 14.26
CA LEU A 54 3.39 6.56 14.62
C LEU A 54 2.48 7.29 15.62
N LEU A 55 1.32 6.72 15.96
CA LEU A 55 0.39 7.23 16.97
C LEU A 55 0.48 6.47 18.30
N MET A 56 1.27 5.40 18.35
CA MET A 56 1.37 4.53 19.51
C MET A 56 2.63 4.87 20.33
N ASP A 57 2.51 4.80 21.67
CA ASP A 57 3.66 4.95 22.57
C ASP A 57 4.67 3.82 22.45
N ASN A 58 4.26 2.66 21.97
CA ASN A 58 5.11 1.49 21.78
C ASN A 58 4.65 0.73 20.52
N GLU A 59 5.53 0.66 19.52
CA GLU A 59 5.31 -0.02 18.23
C GLU A 59 5.10 -1.54 18.36
N GLU A 60 5.56 -2.15 19.47
CA GLU A 60 5.45 -3.59 19.71
C GLU A 60 4.08 -4.00 20.30
N ASN A 61 3.28 -3.03 20.73
CA ASN A 61 1.98 -3.33 21.29
C ASN A 61 1.02 -3.81 20.17
N PRO A 62 0.36 -4.98 20.36
CA PRO A 62 -0.59 -5.45 19.37
C PRO A 62 -1.82 -4.55 19.34
N VAL A 63 -2.17 -4.08 18.15
CA VAL A 63 -3.41 -3.35 17.92
C VAL A 63 -4.54 -4.37 17.71
N ILE A 64 -5.40 -4.53 18.71
CA ILE A 64 -6.54 -5.43 18.64
C ILE A 64 -7.79 -4.61 18.31
N TRP A 65 -7.94 -4.23 17.06
CA TRP A 65 -9.12 -3.52 16.59
C TRP A 65 -10.01 -4.41 15.72
N ARG A 66 -11.31 -4.23 15.87
CA ARG A 66 -12.28 -4.88 14.99
C ARG A 66 -12.44 -4.08 13.70
N GLY A 67 -12.82 -4.73 12.58
CA GLY A 67 -12.95 -4.15 11.27
C GLY A 67 -13.60 -2.76 11.20
N PRO A 68 -14.75 -2.50 11.84
CA PRO A 68 -15.38 -1.17 11.84
C PRO A 68 -14.51 -0.06 12.46
N VAL A 69 -13.69 -0.38 13.47
CA VAL A 69 -12.77 0.58 14.10
C VAL A 69 -11.62 0.90 13.14
N ILE A 70 -11.06 -0.13 12.51
CA ILE A 70 -9.99 0.01 11.51
C ILE A 70 -10.47 0.90 10.35
N ALA A 71 -11.67 0.66 9.85
CA ALA A 71 -12.30 1.47 8.82
C ALA A 71 -12.44 2.95 9.24
N GLY A 72 -12.79 3.19 10.50
CA GLY A 72 -12.85 4.54 11.08
C GLY A 72 -11.50 5.25 11.07
N VAL A 73 -10.44 4.54 11.46
CA VAL A 73 -9.06 5.08 11.49
C VAL A 73 -8.56 5.44 10.10
N VAL A 74 -8.80 4.60 9.10
CA VAL A 74 -8.41 4.92 7.71
C VAL A 74 -9.08 6.19 7.21
N LYS A 75 -10.38 6.37 7.52
CA LYS A 75 -11.11 7.62 7.21
C LYS A 75 -10.53 8.82 7.95
N GLN A 76 -10.20 8.62 9.22
CA GLN A 76 -9.59 9.66 10.04
C GLN A 76 -8.22 10.07 9.49
N PHE A 77 -7.36 9.11 9.12
CA PHE A 77 -6.07 9.39 8.48
C PHE A 77 -6.20 10.18 7.18
N TRP A 78 -7.24 9.93 6.42
CA TRP A 78 -7.50 10.72 5.21
C TRP A 78 -7.99 12.14 5.54
N ASN A 79 -9.00 12.27 6.41
CA ASN A 79 -9.71 13.52 6.64
C ASN A 79 -9.01 14.46 7.63
N GLU A 80 -8.30 13.92 8.63
CA GLU A 80 -7.77 14.66 9.77
C GLU A 80 -6.23 14.73 9.75
N THR A 81 -5.60 14.48 8.61
CA THR A 81 -4.15 14.66 8.41
C THR A 81 -3.87 15.90 7.59
N ALA A 82 -2.91 16.71 8.05
CA ALA A 82 -2.43 17.91 7.37
C ALA A 82 -1.60 17.57 6.13
N TRP A 83 -2.23 16.95 5.12
CA TRP A 83 -1.56 16.57 3.88
C TRP A 83 -1.00 17.76 3.12
N GLY A 84 -1.70 18.92 3.18
CA GLY A 84 -1.38 20.08 2.35
C GLY A 84 -1.49 19.79 0.87
N ASP A 85 -0.71 20.49 0.06
CA ASP A 85 -0.68 20.27 -1.39
C ASP A 85 0.18 19.04 -1.70
N ILE A 86 -0.43 17.87 -1.90
CA ILE A 86 0.22 16.66 -2.39
C ILE A 86 -0.23 16.37 -3.82
N ASP A 87 0.69 15.89 -4.67
CA ASP A 87 0.40 15.48 -6.04
C ASP A 87 -0.08 14.02 -6.10
N TYR A 88 0.46 13.18 -5.20
CA TYR A 88 0.15 11.75 -5.13
C TYR A 88 0.01 11.29 -3.70
N LEU A 89 -1.07 10.58 -3.40
CA LEU A 89 -1.23 9.80 -2.18
C LEU A 89 -1.18 8.31 -2.51
N PHE A 90 -0.25 7.61 -1.92
CA PHE A 90 -0.20 6.15 -1.96
C PHE A 90 -0.85 5.59 -0.69
N VAL A 91 -1.78 4.66 -0.87
CA VAL A 91 -2.43 3.96 0.24
C VAL A 91 -1.93 2.52 0.24
N ASP A 92 -1.15 2.16 1.27
CA ASP A 92 -0.70 0.78 1.47
C ASP A 92 -1.77 0.01 2.23
N MET A 93 -2.31 -1.03 1.63
CA MET A 93 -3.45 -1.78 2.16
C MET A 93 -3.01 -3.15 2.65
N PRO A 94 -3.69 -3.71 3.67
CA PRO A 94 -3.46 -5.09 4.06
C PRO A 94 -3.76 -6.05 2.92
N PRO A 95 -3.15 -7.26 2.92
CA PRO A 95 -3.40 -8.24 1.89
C PRO A 95 -4.84 -8.72 1.87
N GLY A 96 -5.33 -9.07 0.67
CA GLY A 96 -6.65 -9.63 0.48
C GLY A 96 -7.74 -8.61 0.14
N THR A 97 -8.99 -9.01 0.34
CA THR A 97 -10.21 -8.29 -0.04
C THR A 97 -11.13 -8.04 1.15
N GLY A 98 -10.54 -7.75 2.31
CA GLY A 98 -11.27 -7.53 3.57
C GLY A 98 -11.87 -6.12 3.71
N ASP A 99 -12.23 -5.77 4.95
CA ASP A 99 -12.93 -4.52 5.28
C ASP A 99 -12.11 -3.26 4.97
N VAL A 100 -10.78 -3.31 5.09
CA VAL A 100 -9.93 -2.14 4.87
C VAL A 100 -9.89 -1.73 3.40
N PRO A 101 -9.56 -2.61 2.44
CA PRO A 101 -9.67 -2.28 1.01
C PRO A 101 -11.05 -1.78 0.62
N LEU A 102 -12.11 -2.42 1.11
CA LEU A 102 -13.49 -1.99 0.85
C LEU A 102 -13.74 -0.57 1.38
N THR A 103 -13.27 -0.27 2.59
CA THR A 103 -13.41 1.08 3.18
C THR A 103 -12.64 2.12 2.41
N VAL A 104 -11.40 1.82 1.99
CA VAL A 104 -10.59 2.71 1.15
C VAL A 104 -11.36 3.05 -0.12
N PHE A 105 -11.87 2.04 -0.84
CA PHE A 105 -12.60 2.25 -2.09
C PHE A 105 -13.91 3.01 -1.93
N GLN A 106 -14.59 2.88 -0.79
CA GLN A 106 -15.84 3.58 -0.51
C GLN A 106 -15.66 4.99 0.03
N SER A 107 -14.50 5.30 0.61
CA SER A 107 -14.33 6.51 1.42
C SER A 107 -13.29 7.47 0.91
N LEU A 108 -12.32 7.00 0.13
CA LEU A 108 -11.27 7.82 -0.46
C LEU A 108 -11.53 8.00 -1.96
N PRO A 109 -11.16 9.15 -2.54
CA PRO A 109 -11.25 9.38 -3.99
C PRO A 109 -10.10 8.67 -4.72
N VAL A 110 -10.20 7.34 -4.83
CA VAL A 110 -9.17 6.50 -5.43
C VAL A 110 -9.19 6.61 -6.95
N ASP A 111 -8.12 7.11 -7.58
CA ASP A 111 -7.96 7.19 -9.03
C ASP A 111 -7.70 5.82 -9.67
N GLY A 112 -7.08 4.91 -8.95
CA GLY A 112 -6.81 3.54 -9.41
C GLY A 112 -5.95 2.74 -8.45
N ILE A 113 -5.84 1.44 -8.71
CA ILE A 113 -5.05 0.52 -7.91
C ILE A 113 -3.95 -0.14 -8.72
N VAL A 114 -2.85 -0.46 -8.04
CA VAL A 114 -1.80 -1.36 -8.52
C VAL A 114 -1.87 -2.63 -7.68
N ILE A 115 -2.04 -3.77 -8.34
CA ILE A 115 -2.06 -5.06 -7.67
C ILE A 115 -0.62 -5.58 -7.60
N VAL A 116 -0.11 -5.76 -6.38
CA VAL A 116 1.22 -6.33 -6.13
C VAL A 116 1.08 -7.81 -5.80
N THR A 117 1.90 -8.62 -6.42
CA THR A 117 1.83 -10.09 -6.36
C THR A 117 3.23 -10.73 -6.30
N SER A 118 3.30 -12.05 -6.22
CA SER A 118 4.54 -12.85 -6.30
C SER A 118 4.31 -14.11 -7.17
N PRO A 119 5.36 -14.83 -7.64
CA PRO A 119 5.20 -15.96 -8.56
C PRO A 119 4.54 -17.23 -7.99
N GLN A 120 4.15 -17.25 -6.72
CA GLN A 120 3.59 -18.42 -6.05
C GLN A 120 2.20 -18.79 -6.61
N GLU A 121 1.91 -20.09 -6.80
CA GLU A 121 0.68 -20.57 -7.45
C GLU A 121 -0.64 -20.10 -6.85
N LEU A 122 -0.71 -19.96 -5.52
CA LEU A 122 -1.93 -19.47 -4.83
C LEU A 122 -2.27 -18.01 -5.09
N VAL A 123 -1.32 -17.26 -5.60
CA VAL A 123 -1.44 -15.80 -5.81
C VAL A 123 -2.38 -15.47 -6.97
N ASN A 124 -2.51 -16.33 -7.97
CA ASN A 124 -3.40 -16.14 -9.11
C ASN A 124 -4.85 -15.88 -8.69
N MET A 125 -5.32 -16.63 -7.69
CA MET A 125 -6.67 -16.45 -7.14
C MET A 125 -6.80 -15.11 -6.39
N ILE A 126 -5.77 -14.69 -5.69
CA ILE A 126 -5.76 -13.43 -4.92
C ILE A 126 -5.80 -12.23 -5.88
N VAL A 127 -4.99 -12.26 -6.94
CA VAL A 127 -5.00 -11.22 -7.98
C VAL A 127 -6.38 -11.08 -8.62
N LYS A 128 -7.00 -12.21 -9.01
CA LYS A 128 -8.36 -12.20 -9.60
C LYS A 128 -9.41 -11.67 -8.62
N LYS A 129 -9.32 -12.02 -7.33
CA LYS A 129 -10.23 -11.48 -6.30
C LYS A 129 -10.06 -9.97 -6.13
N ALA A 130 -8.83 -9.47 -6.08
CA ALA A 130 -8.55 -8.04 -5.97
C ALA A 130 -9.06 -7.28 -7.21
N TYR A 131 -8.83 -7.83 -8.40
CA TYR A 131 -9.35 -7.29 -9.66
C TYR A 131 -10.89 -7.21 -9.65
N ASN A 132 -11.57 -8.32 -9.36
CA ASN A 132 -13.04 -8.39 -9.34
C ASN A 132 -13.64 -7.43 -8.31
N MET A 133 -12.96 -7.25 -7.16
CA MET A 133 -13.39 -6.29 -6.15
C MET A 133 -13.28 -4.85 -6.67
N ALA A 134 -12.16 -4.50 -7.31
CA ALA A 134 -11.98 -3.19 -7.91
C ALA A 134 -13.02 -2.91 -9.00
N GLU A 135 -13.28 -3.88 -9.86
CA GLU A 135 -14.29 -3.79 -10.90
C GLU A 135 -15.70 -3.58 -10.32
N ALA A 136 -16.07 -4.36 -9.29
CA ALA A 136 -17.35 -4.21 -8.60
C ALA A 136 -17.51 -2.84 -7.92
N MET A 137 -16.41 -2.19 -7.55
CA MET A 137 -16.37 -0.86 -6.94
C MET A 137 -16.14 0.25 -7.97
N HIS A 138 -16.06 -0.08 -9.25
CA HIS A 138 -15.77 0.85 -10.35
C HIS A 138 -14.42 1.59 -10.20
N ILE A 139 -13.43 0.92 -9.61
CA ILE A 139 -12.06 1.43 -9.46
C ILE A 139 -11.18 0.90 -10.59
N THR A 140 -10.45 1.79 -11.25
CA THR A 140 -9.54 1.42 -12.33
C THR A 140 -8.37 0.60 -11.83
N VAL A 141 -8.09 -0.56 -12.42
CA VAL A 141 -6.86 -1.30 -12.18
C VAL A 141 -5.79 -0.78 -13.14
N LEU A 142 -4.81 -0.04 -12.62
CA LEU A 142 -3.71 0.56 -13.38
C LEU A 142 -2.76 -0.49 -13.93
N GLY A 143 -2.65 -1.62 -13.26
CA GLY A 143 -1.85 -2.76 -13.67
C GLY A 143 -1.39 -3.62 -12.50
N VAL A 144 -0.55 -4.59 -12.83
CA VAL A 144 0.01 -5.55 -11.86
C VAL A 144 1.53 -5.42 -11.79
N VAL A 145 2.09 -5.63 -10.58
CA VAL A 145 3.53 -5.72 -10.32
C VAL A 145 3.81 -7.08 -9.69
N GLU A 146 4.73 -7.84 -10.24
CA GLU A 146 5.19 -9.07 -9.63
C GLU A 146 6.49 -8.82 -8.88
N ASN A 147 6.44 -8.95 -7.55
CA ASN A 147 7.60 -8.88 -6.68
C ASN A 147 8.18 -10.29 -6.49
N PHE A 148 9.48 -10.40 -6.19
CA PHE A 148 10.20 -11.67 -6.07
C PHE A 148 10.21 -12.53 -7.35
N SER A 149 10.09 -11.92 -8.52
CA SER A 149 10.11 -12.62 -9.80
C SER A 149 11.45 -13.32 -10.04
N TYR A 150 12.53 -12.70 -9.61
CA TYR A 150 13.88 -13.25 -9.73
C TYR A 150 14.85 -12.64 -8.71
N LEU A 151 15.90 -13.36 -8.43
CA LEU A 151 17.11 -12.86 -7.76
C LEU A 151 18.23 -12.76 -8.79
N LYS A 152 18.83 -11.59 -8.90
CA LYS A 152 20.01 -11.41 -9.76
C LYS A 152 21.27 -11.78 -8.99
N CYS A 153 22.00 -12.79 -9.48
CA CYS A 153 23.28 -13.20 -8.87
C CYS A 153 24.26 -12.02 -8.88
N PRO A 154 24.83 -11.63 -7.73
CA PRO A 154 25.76 -10.50 -7.65
C PRO A 154 27.08 -10.77 -8.42
N ASP A 155 27.48 -12.02 -8.56
CA ASP A 155 28.76 -12.38 -9.20
C ASP A 155 28.67 -12.45 -10.71
N CYS A 156 27.63 -13.08 -11.27
CA CYS A 156 27.54 -13.35 -12.70
C CYS A 156 26.33 -12.72 -13.38
N GLY A 157 25.45 -12.04 -12.64
CA GLY A 157 24.27 -11.37 -13.18
C GLY A 157 23.15 -12.31 -13.64
N LYS A 158 23.28 -13.65 -13.47
CA LYS A 158 22.26 -14.62 -13.83
C LYS A 158 21.00 -14.42 -13.00
N GLU A 159 19.84 -14.41 -13.62
CA GLU A 159 18.55 -14.40 -12.94
C GLU A 159 18.18 -15.79 -12.44
N ILE A 160 17.83 -15.87 -11.17
CA ILE A 160 17.47 -17.10 -10.46
C ILE A 160 16.02 -16.96 -10.01
N LYS A 161 15.13 -17.80 -10.48
CA LYS A 161 13.71 -17.80 -10.13
C LYS A 161 13.48 -18.63 -8.87
N LEU A 162 13.54 -18.00 -7.70
CA LEU A 162 13.45 -18.66 -6.40
C LEU A 162 12.06 -19.26 -6.13
N PHE A 163 11.01 -18.67 -6.68
CA PHE A 163 9.61 -19.06 -6.43
C PHE A 163 8.94 -19.69 -7.66
N GLY A 164 9.72 -20.18 -8.62
CA GLY A 164 9.23 -20.83 -9.83
C GLY A 164 9.05 -19.87 -11.01
N GLU A 165 8.37 -20.36 -12.03
CA GLU A 165 8.08 -19.59 -13.23
C GLU A 165 6.97 -18.58 -12.98
N SER A 166 7.12 -17.39 -13.57
CA SER A 166 6.11 -16.34 -13.51
C SER A 166 4.97 -16.65 -14.48
N HIS A 167 3.72 -16.55 -14.01
CA HIS A 167 2.50 -16.63 -14.80
C HIS A 167 1.78 -15.29 -14.91
N ILE A 168 2.40 -14.20 -14.45
CA ILE A 168 1.76 -12.89 -14.37
C ILE A 168 1.35 -12.33 -15.73
N ASP A 169 2.10 -12.64 -16.80
CA ASP A 169 1.77 -12.17 -18.15
C ASP A 169 0.47 -12.82 -18.67
N GLU A 170 0.24 -14.10 -18.35
CA GLU A 170 -0.97 -14.82 -18.71
C GLU A 170 -2.18 -14.24 -17.97
N ILE A 171 -2.03 -14.00 -16.67
CA ILE A 171 -3.08 -13.43 -15.81
C ILE A 171 -3.40 -12.00 -16.24
N ALA A 172 -2.39 -11.18 -16.46
CA ALA A 172 -2.54 -9.80 -16.90
C ALA A 172 -3.28 -9.72 -18.24
N LYS A 173 -2.96 -10.64 -19.17
CA LYS A 173 -3.65 -10.76 -20.45
C LYS A 173 -5.11 -11.19 -20.27
N GLU A 174 -5.38 -12.17 -19.41
CA GLU A 174 -6.74 -12.63 -19.11
C GLU A 174 -7.60 -11.48 -18.54
N LEU A 175 -7.02 -10.70 -17.63
CA LEU A 175 -7.70 -9.56 -16.98
C LEU A 175 -7.65 -8.26 -17.80
N SER A 176 -7.00 -8.27 -18.97
CA SER A 176 -6.81 -7.09 -19.83
C SER A 176 -6.15 -5.91 -19.10
N VAL A 177 -5.19 -6.18 -18.21
CA VAL A 177 -4.41 -5.17 -17.47
C VAL A 177 -2.93 -5.25 -17.84
N PRO A 178 -2.16 -4.14 -17.79
CA PRO A 178 -0.73 -4.17 -18.07
C PRO A 178 0.08 -4.77 -16.92
N VAL A 179 1.18 -5.47 -17.25
CA VAL A 179 2.25 -5.76 -16.30
C VAL A 179 3.14 -4.53 -16.21
N LEU A 180 3.13 -3.86 -15.05
CA LEU A 180 3.91 -2.64 -14.81
C LEU A 180 5.37 -2.91 -14.48
N GLY A 181 5.68 -4.08 -13.95
CA GLY A 181 7.04 -4.49 -13.63
C GLY A 181 7.13 -5.87 -13.01
N LYS A 182 8.35 -6.43 -13.10
CA LYS A 182 8.79 -7.64 -12.42
C LYS A 182 10.06 -7.30 -11.66
N LEU A 183 10.07 -7.55 -10.34
CA LEU A 183 11.14 -7.17 -9.40
C LEU A 183 11.78 -8.39 -8.76
#